data_38f096c9cf2853d5a4fb751ee24776ef
#
_entry.id   38f096c9cf2853d5a4fb751ee24776ef
#
_cell.length_a   1.000
_cell.length_b   1.000
_cell.length_c   1.000
_cell.angle_alpha   90.00
_cell.angle_beta   90.00
_cell.angle_gamma   90.00
#
_symmetry.space_group_name_H-M   'P 1'
#
loop_
_entity.id
_entity.type
_entity.pdbx_description
1 polymer ?
#
loop_
_entity_poly.entity_id
_entity_poly.type
_entity_poly.pdbx_seq_one_letter_code
_entity_poly.pdbx_strand_id
1 'polypeptide(L)'
;MEGSVTFQLNIAPSNVKGCTVNLNSESVDMESILEAYQDFSNVFSKAKADTLAPHRPYNLKITLGDGATPPQSLIYSLSNSELGTLQEFIDKHLNICFIWLSHSSHSTPILFVKKKDGLLWLCVNFQSLNKVMKKDCYPLPLITDSLDVPWKARIYTKIDHQHAYHLVWITKGNKWKMAFWTRYGSFEWLVMPFGLTNKPAGFQ
;
A
#
# COMPACT_ATOMS: atom_id res chain seq x y z
N MET A 1 -25.13 9.82 -19.76
CA MET A 1 -23.79 9.25 -19.57
C MET A 1 -23.21 9.90 -18.33
N GLU A 2 -23.21 9.19 -17.22
CA GLU A 2 -22.68 9.68 -15.96
C GLU A 2 -21.17 9.45 -15.96
N GLY A 3 -20.39 10.53 -16.07
CA GLY A 3 -18.93 10.46 -15.95
C GLY A 3 -18.55 10.30 -14.50
N SER A 4 -17.89 9.19 -14.13
CA SER A 4 -17.26 9.04 -12.82
C SER A 4 -15.95 9.82 -12.79
N VAL A 5 -15.83 10.79 -11.90
CA VAL A 5 -14.58 11.53 -11.67
C VAL A 5 -13.81 10.85 -10.53
N THR A 6 -12.58 10.41 -10.79
CA THR A 6 -11.71 9.77 -9.80
C THR A 6 -10.66 10.76 -9.34
N PHE A 7 -10.62 11.05 -8.03
CA PHE A 7 -9.65 11.95 -7.41
C PHE A 7 -8.55 11.18 -6.68
N GLN A 8 -7.32 11.67 -6.72
CA GLN A 8 -6.16 11.14 -5.99
C GLN A 8 -5.64 12.18 -5.00
N LEU A 9 -5.59 11.84 -3.71
CA LEU A 9 -5.04 12.70 -2.66
C LEU A 9 -3.53 12.48 -2.54
N ASN A 10 -2.74 13.55 -2.68
CA ASN A 10 -1.29 13.53 -2.55
C ASN A 10 -0.81 14.40 -1.40
N ILE A 11 0.14 13.90 -0.62
CA ILE A 11 0.78 14.61 0.50
C ILE A 11 2.27 14.70 0.22
N ALA A 12 2.83 15.92 0.23
CA ALA A 12 4.23 16.18 -0.09
C ALA A 12 5.22 15.59 0.95
N PRO A 13 6.37 15.05 0.53
CA PRO A 13 7.36 14.44 1.44
C PRO A 13 8.24 15.48 2.12
N SER A 14 8.58 15.25 3.39
CA SER A 14 9.69 15.90 4.07
C SER A 14 10.91 14.97 4.08
N ASN A 15 12.08 15.52 3.76
CA ASN A 15 13.40 14.94 3.60
C ASN A 15 13.66 13.60 4.32
N VAL A 16 13.68 12.51 3.55
CA VAL A 16 14.33 11.25 3.91
C VAL A 16 15.71 11.26 3.27
N LYS A 17 16.78 11.43 4.07
CA LYS A 17 18.15 11.34 3.59
C LYS A 17 18.42 9.93 3.06
N GLY A 18 18.70 9.82 1.77
CA GLY A 18 19.24 8.61 1.15
C GLY A 18 18.43 7.98 0.01
N CYS A 19 17.23 8.46 -0.28
CA CYS A 19 16.45 7.98 -1.44
C CYS A 19 16.32 9.09 -2.49
N THR A 20 17.02 8.94 -3.59
CA THR A 20 16.83 9.78 -4.79
C THR A 20 15.70 9.16 -5.62
N VAL A 21 14.53 9.73 -5.54
CA VAL A 21 13.41 9.36 -6.41
C VAL A 21 13.60 10.04 -7.76
N ASN A 22 13.95 9.29 -8.79
CA ASN A 22 13.87 9.77 -10.17
C ASN A 22 12.39 9.81 -10.58
N LEU A 23 11.79 10.97 -10.39
CA LEU A 23 10.44 11.27 -10.88
C LEU A 23 10.54 11.50 -12.40
N ASN A 24 10.38 10.45 -13.19
CA ASN A 24 9.96 10.62 -14.57
C ASN A 24 8.54 11.21 -14.50
N SER A 25 8.44 12.50 -14.78
CA SER A 25 7.20 13.26 -14.78
C SER A 25 6.31 12.79 -15.94
N GLU A 26 5.48 11.77 -15.69
CA GLU A 26 4.27 11.65 -16.50
C GLU A 26 3.44 12.89 -16.23
N SER A 27 3.32 13.77 -17.22
CA SER A 27 2.49 14.95 -17.17
C SER A 27 1.04 14.52 -16.87
N VAL A 28 0.41 15.22 -15.94
CA VAL A 28 -1.02 15.02 -15.70
C VAL A 28 -1.74 15.36 -16.99
N ASP A 29 -2.55 14.43 -17.49
CA ASP A 29 -3.41 14.71 -18.65
C ASP A 29 -4.49 15.71 -18.24
N MET A 30 -4.24 16.99 -18.54
CA MET A 30 -5.12 18.09 -18.18
C MET A 30 -6.47 18.04 -18.93
N GLU A 31 -6.49 17.37 -20.11
CA GLU A 31 -7.72 17.22 -20.91
C GLU A 31 -8.71 16.26 -20.24
N SER A 32 -8.21 15.33 -19.43
CA SER A 32 -9.07 14.39 -18.68
C SER A 32 -9.71 15.01 -17.43
N ILE A 33 -9.25 16.20 -17.00
CA ILE A 33 -9.74 16.88 -15.81
C ILE A 33 -10.74 17.96 -16.22
N LEU A 34 -11.94 17.93 -15.60
CA LEU A 34 -12.94 18.98 -15.78
C LEU A 34 -12.34 20.35 -15.45
N GLU A 35 -12.65 21.38 -16.25
CA GLU A 35 -12.11 22.74 -16.14
C GLU A 35 -12.22 23.30 -14.71
N ALA A 36 -13.33 23.06 -14.03
CA ALA A 36 -13.56 23.48 -12.64
C ALA A 36 -12.58 22.88 -11.60
N TYR A 37 -11.82 21.85 -11.97
CA TYR A 37 -10.87 21.17 -11.07
C TYR A 37 -9.41 21.23 -11.53
N GLN A 38 -9.11 21.93 -12.61
CA GLN A 38 -7.75 22.04 -13.14
C GLN A 38 -6.79 22.72 -12.17
N ASP A 39 -7.26 23.63 -11.34
CA ASP A 39 -6.47 24.26 -10.27
C ASP A 39 -5.96 23.24 -9.24
N PHE A 40 -6.64 22.08 -9.14
CA PHE A 40 -6.27 20.96 -8.27
C PHE A 40 -5.52 19.84 -8.99
N SER A 41 -4.95 20.10 -10.16
CA SER A 41 -4.24 19.10 -10.99
C SER A 41 -3.20 18.29 -10.23
N ASN A 42 -2.58 18.87 -9.21
CA ASN A 42 -1.64 18.21 -8.33
C ASN A 42 -2.21 16.95 -7.62
N VAL A 43 -3.52 16.92 -7.38
CA VAL A 43 -4.21 15.81 -6.71
C VAL A 43 -4.35 14.60 -7.64
N PHE A 44 -4.33 14.84 -8.96
CA PHE A 44 -4.48 13.80 -9.98
C PHE A 44 -3.14 13.21 -10.46
N SER A 45 -2.01 13.69 -9.92
CA SER A 45 -0.68 13.25 -10.33
C SER A 45 -0.35 11.85 -9.81
N LYS A 46 -0.23 10.88 -10.71
CA LYS A 46 0.20 9.51 -10.42
C LYS A 46 1.64 9.47 -9.86
N ALA A 47 2.52 10.29 -10.41
CA ALA A 47 3.91 10.38 -9.95
C ALA A 47 4.00 10.82 -8.47
N LYS A 48 3.13 11.72 -8.02
CA LYS A 48 3.05 12.10 -6.60
C LYS A 48 2.51 10.98 -5.72
N ALA A 49 1.66 10.10 -6.22
CA ALA A 49 1.17 8.94 -5.47
C ALA A 49 2.27 7.89 -5.21
N ASP A 50 3.31 7.86 -6.03
CA ASP A 50 4.48 7.00 -5.89
C ASP A 50 5.55 7.61 -4.95
N THR A 51 5.27 8.72 -4.25
CA THR A 51 6.18 9.30 -3.27
C THR A 51 5.83 8.90 -1.84
N LEU A 52 6.85 8.80 -0.98
CA LEU A 52 6.64 8.52 0.43
C LEU A 52 5.93 9.69 1.14
N ALA A 53 4.92 9.38 1.92
CA ALA A 53 4.28 10.37 2.79
C ALA A 53 5.21 10.79 3.95
N PRO A 54 5.04 11.99 4.52
CA PRO A 54 5.76 12.38 5.74
C PRO A 54 5.35 11.48 6.92
N HIS A 55 6.29 11.24 7.83
CA HIS A 55 6.00 10.50 9.05
C HIS A 55 4.94 11.24 9.90
N ARG A 56 4.01 10.48 10.42
CA ARG A 56 2.91 10.98 11.26
C ARG A 56 2.89 10.24 12.60
N PRO A 57 2.25 10.80 13.67
CA PRO A 57 2.20 10.15 14.97
C PRO A 57 1.51 8.78 14.99
N TYR A 58 0.65 8.51 13.99
CA TYR A 58 -0.16 7.29 13.85
C TYR A 58 0.44 6.26 12.87
N ASN A 59 1.76 6.08 12.87
CA ASN A 59 2.40 4.99 12.13
C ASN A 59 1.88 3.64 12.61
N LEU A 60 1.73 2.67 11.68
CA LEU A 60 1.24 1.34 12.00
C LEU A 60 2.19 0.60 12.95
N LYS A 61 1.69 0.21 14.11
CA LYS A 61 2.38 -0.65 15.07
C LYS A 61 1.95 -2.11 14.87
N ILE A 62 2.93 -3.03 14.80
CA ILE A 62 2.67 -4.46 14.71
C ILE A 62 2.94 -5.08 16.07
N THR A 63 1.88 -5.30 16.84
CA THR A 63 1.94 -5.92 18.16
C THR A 63 1.64 -7.40 18.03
N LEU A 64 2.54 -8.25 18.50
CA LEU A 64 2.35 -9.69 18.52
C LEU A 64 1.69 -10.13 19.82
N GLY A 65 1.07 -11.31 19.81
CA GLY A 65 0.61 -11.99 21.02
C GLY A 65 1.77 -12.27 21.98
N ASP A 66 1.46 -12.47 23.26
CA ASP A 66 2.48 -12.67 24.27
C ASP A 66 3.26 -13.98 24.00
N GLY A 67 4.59 -13.87 23.94
CA GLY A 67 5.46 -14.98 23.57
C GLY A 67 5.43 -15.41 22.10
N ALA A 68 4.64 -14.73 21.26
CA ALA A 68 4.57 -15.04 19.83
C ALA A 68 5.75 -14.44 19.07
N THR A 69 6.28 -15.23 18.14
CA THR A 69 7.29 -14.78 17.17
C THR A 69 6.69 -14.76 15.77
N PRO A 70 7.10 -13.84 14.90
CA PRO A 70 6.66 -13.83 13.51
C PRO A 70 7.07 -15.14 12.84
N PRO A 71 6.24 -15.67 11.91
CA PRO A 71 6.52 -16.93 11.25
C PRO A 71 7.69 -16.81 10.28
N GLN A 72 8.38 -17.93 10.07
CA GLN A 72 9.31 -18.13 8.97
C GLN A 72 8.65 -19.09 7.99
N SER A 73 8.41 -18.65 6.77
CA SER A 73 7.74 -19.45 5.75
C SER A 73 8.70 -19.79 4.60
N LEU A 74 8.40 -20.88 3.89
CA LEU A 74 9.18 -21.27 2.70
C LEU A 74 8.82 -20.38 1.51
N ILE A 75 9.77 -20.23 0.59
CA ILE A 75 9.55 -19.55 -0.69
C ILE A 75 8.68 -20.45 -1.58
N TYR A 76 7.67 -19.88 -2.22
CA TYR A 76 6.87 -20.59 -3.22
C TYR A 76 7.57 -20.60 -4.58
N SER A 77 7.41 -21.69 -5.31
CA SER A 77 7.87 -21.79 -6.69
C SER A 77 7.06 -20.84 -7.57
N LEU A 78 7.74 -20.08 -8.40
CA LEU A 78 7.15 -19.13 -9.35
C LEU A 78 7.50 -19.51 -10.78
N SER A 79 6.60 -19.27 -11.70
CA SER A 79 6.83 -19.40 -13.13
C SER A 79 7.79 -18.33 -13.66
N ASN A 80 8.35 -18.52 -14.84
CA ASN A 80 9.27 -17.55 -15.44
C ASN A 80 8.61 -16.17 -15.69
N SER A 81 7.32 -16.15 -16.04
CA SER A 81 6.56 -14.90 -16.21
C SER A 81 6.38 -14.17 -14.89
N GLU A 82 6.07 -14.91 -13.80
CA GLU A 82 5.95 -14.34 -12.45
C GLU A 82 7.30 -13.82 -11.93
N LEU A 83 8.40 -14.49 -12.26
CA LEU A 83 9.74 -14.03 -11.90
C LEU A 83 10.11 -12.71 -12.57
N GLY A 84 9.77 -12.52 -13.86
CA GLY A 84 9.96 -11.24 -14.54
C GLY A 84 9.17 -10.11 -13.89
N THR A 85 7.88 -10.35 -13.65
CA THR A 85 7.01 -9.37 -12.97
C THR A 85 7.49 -9.07 -11.53
N LEU A 86 8.03 -10.08 -10.84
CA LEU A 86 8.62 -9.91 -9.51
C LEU A 86 9.83 -8.98 -9.54
N GLN A 87 10.72 -9.15 -10.51
CA GLN A 87 11.89 -8.29 -10.67
C GLN A 87 11.48 -6.83 -10.88
N GLU A 88 10.57 -6.58 -11.82
CA GLU A 88 10.04 -5.23 -12.07
C GLU A 88 9.39 -4.62 -10.82
N PHE A 89 8.64 -5.44 -10.07
CA PHE A 89 8.01 -5.01 -8.81
C PHE A 89 9.06 -4.59 -7.78
N ILE A 90 10.11 -5.40 -7.58
CA ILE A 90 11.17 -5.13 -6.61
C ILE A 90 11.91 -3.83 -7.01
N ASP A 91 12.33 -3.72 -8.27
CA ASP A 91 13.07 -2.57 -8.76
C ASP A 91 12.25 -1.27 -8.60
N LYS A 92 10.97 -1.31 -8.99
CA LYS A 92 10.06 -0.18 -8.79
C LYS A 92 9.96 0.21 -7.30
N HIS A 93 9.68 -0.75 -6.42
CA HIS A 93 9.40 -0.45 -5.00
C HIS A 93 10.64 -0.07 -4.21
N LEU A 94 11.83 -0.54 -4.62
CA LEU A 94 13.10 -0.05 -4.09
C LEU A 94 13.35 1.41 -4.50
N ASN A 95 13.10 1.74 -5.78
CA ASN A 95 13.30 3.09 -6.30
C ASN A 95 12.40 4.14 -5.64
N ILE A 96 11.13 3.79 -5.36
CA ILE A 96 10.19 4.66 -4.64
C ILE A 96 10.29 4.53 -3.12
N CYS A 97 11.24 3.74 -2.61
CA CYS A 97 11.51 3.52 -1.18
C CYS A 97 10.31 2.97 -0.37
N PHE A 98 9.43 2.18 -0.98
CA PHE A 98 8.36 1.50 -0.26
C PHE A 98 8.84 0.23 0.43
N ILE A 99 9.91 -0.37 -0.10
CA ILE A 99 10.62 -1.51 0.49
C ILE A 99 12.12 -1.22 0.56
N TRP A 100 12.83 -1.97 1.38
CA TRP A 100 14.29 -2.02 1.39
C TRP A 100 14.80 -3.44 1.62
N LEU A 101 16.12 -3.65 1.55
CA LEU A 101 16.76 -4.93 1.87
C LEU A 101 16.57 -5.25 3.36
N SER A 102 16.23 -6.50 3.66
CA SER A 102 16.00 -6.98 5.01
C SER A 102 17.04 -7.99 5.45
N HIS A 103 17.42 -7.89 6.73
CA HIS A 103 18.22 -8.90 7.45
C HIS A 103 17.37 -9.64 8.49
N SER A 104 16.04 -9.58 8.37
CA SER A 104 15.12 -10.26 9.29
C SER A 104 15.32 -11.77 9.25
N SER A 105 15.30 -12.41 10.43
CA SER A 105 15.25 -13.86 10.56
C SER A 105 13.87 -14.43 10.25
N HIS A 106 12.85 -13.59 10.14
CA HIS A 106 11.47 -13.97 9.85
C HIS A 106 11.07 -13.48 8.47
N SER A 107 10.20 -14.23 7.81
CA SER A 107 9.80 -13.88 6.46
C SER A 107 8.48 -14.52 6.07
N THR A 108 7.76 -13.83 5.21
CA THR A 108 6.52 -14.29 4.60
C THR A 108 6.75 -14.60 3.12
N PRO A 109 6.06 -15.60 2.55
CA PRO A 109 6.15 -15.91 1.14
C PRO A 109 5.31 -14.93 0.32
N ILE A 110 5.66 -14.82 -0.95
CA ILE A 110 4.88 -14.09 -1.96
C ILE A 110 4.14 -15.07 -2.87
N LEU A 111 3.05 -14.61 -3.45
CA LEU A 111 2.30 -15.31 -4.48
C LEU A 111 1.75 -14.30 -5.49
N PHE A 112 1.42 -14.79 -6.68
CA PHE A 112 0.76 -13.97 -7.70
C PHE A 112 -0.70 -14.39 -7.87
N VAL A 113 -1.55 -13.39 -8.06
CA VAL A 113 -2.96 -13.57 -8.40
C VAL A 113 -3.23 -12.91 -9.74
N LYS A 114 -3.85 -13.62 -10.65
CA LYS A 114 -4.30 -13.05 -11.93
C LYS A 114 -5.52 -12.18 -11.71
N LYS A 115 -5.47 -10.94 -12.15
CA LYS A 115 -6.62 -10.06 -12.23
C LYS A 115 -7.54 -10.43 -13.40
N LYS A 116 -8.74 -9.86 -13.45
CA LYS A 116 -9.69 -10.06 -14.55
C LYS A 116 -9.14 -9.61 -15.92
N ASP A 117 -8.26 -8.62 -15.92
CA ASP A 117 -7.55 -8.09 -17.09
C ASP A 117 -6.33 -8.93 -17.51
N GLY A 118 -6.06 -10.05 -16.81
CA GLY A 118 -4.92 -10.94 -17.06
C GLY A 118 -3.61 -10.50 -16.43
N LEU A 119 -3.54 -9.30 -15.83
CA LEU A 119 -2.33 -8.81 -15.17
C LEU A 119 -2.04 -9.59 -13.89
N LEU A 120 -0.76 -9.79 -13.62
CA LEU A 120 -0.29 -10.43 -12.39
C LEU A 120 -0.25 -9.41 -11.24
N TRP A 121 -0.90 -9.76 -10.13
CA TRP A 121 -0.88 -8.97 -8.90
C TRP A 121 -0.06 -9.69 -7.85
N LEU A 122 1.04 -9.08 -7.41
CA LEU A 122 1.85 -9.61 -6.32
C LEU A 122 1.11 -9.46 -4.98
N CYS A 123 1.03 -10.54 -4.25
CA CYS A 123 0.48 -10.60 -2.90
C CYS A 123 1.52 -11.17 -1.94
N VAL A 124 1.76 -10.48 -0.82
CA VAL A 124 2.53 -11.04 0.29
C VAL A 124 1.56 -11.78 1.22
N ASN A 125 1.86 -13.05 1.51
CA ASN A 125 0.97 -13.90 2.29
C ASN A 125 1.15 -13.70 3.81
N PHE A 126 0.56 -12.67 4.35
CA PHE A 126 0.61 -12.37 5.78
C PHE A 126 -0.32 -13.23 6.66
N GLN A 127 -0.96 -14.28 6.16
CA GLN A 127 -1.90 -15.09 6.93
C GLN A 127 -1.30 -15.62 8.24
N SER A 128 -0.08 -16.13 8.20
CA SER A 128 0.60 -16.65 9.39
C SER A 128 0.96 -15.55 10.38
N LEU A 129 1.40 -14.39 9.89
CA LEU A 129 1.65 -13.20 10.72
C LEU A 129 0.35 -12.70 11.35
N ASN A 130 -0.73 -12.61 10.58
CA ASN A 130 -2.05 -12.18 11.06
C ASN A 130 -2.61 -13.08 12.19
N LYS A 131 -2.26 -14.37 12.20
CA LYS A 131 -2.67 -15.30 13.28
C LYS A 131 -2.01 -14.99 14.63
N VAL A 132 -0.77 -14.52 14.61
CA VAL A 132 0.02 -14.23 15.83
C VAL A 132 -0.02 -12.76 16.23
N MET A 133 -0.61 -11.90 15.41
CA MET A 133 -0.74 -10.48 15.66
C MET A 133 -1.94 -10.19 16.57
N LYS A 134 -1.76 -9.30 17.55
CA LYS A 134 -2.90 -8.76 18.34
C LYS A 134 -3.78 -7.95 17.40
N LYS A 135 -5.06 -8.35 17.32
CA LYS A 135 -6.03 -7.67 16.45
C LYS A 135 -6.41 -6.32 17.06
N ASP A 136 -6.45 -5.31 16.22
CA ASP A 136 -6.99 -4.02 16.56
C ASP A 136 -8.51 -4.05 16.36
N CYS A 137 -9.25 -3.70 17.40
CA CYS A 137 -10.70 -3.74 17.45
C CYS A 137 -11.32 -2.36 17.21
N TYR A 138 -10.71 -1.52 16.37
CA TYR A 138 -11.30 -0.24 16.03
C TYR A 138 -12.70 -0.43 15.40
N PRO A 139 -13.75 0.22 15.93
CA PRO A 139 -15.10 0.05 15.43
C PRO A 139 -15.23 0.65 14.03
N LEU A 140 -15.60 -0.19 13.06
CA LEU A 140 -15.94 0.26 11.71
C LEU A 140 -17.39 0.80 11.71
N PRO A 141 -17.69 1.84 10.91
CA PRO A 141 -19.04 2.31 10.73
C PRO A 141 -19.97 1.19 10.26
N LEU A 142 -21.20 1.17 10.77
CA LEU A 142 -22.21 0.24 10.27
C LEU A 142 -22.54 0.57 8.82
N ILE A 143 -22.72 -0.45 8.00
CA ILE A 143 -23.07 -0.28 6.57
C ILE A 143 -24.42 0.43 6.44
N THR A 144 -25.38 0.11 7.31
CA THR A 144 -26.70 0.74 7.36
C THR A 144 -26.58 2.25 7.56
N ASP A 145 -25.82 2.68 8.58
CA ASP A 145 -25.62 4.09 8.87
C ASP A 145 -24.94 4.83 7.70
N SER A 146 -23.98 4.15 7.06
CA SER A 146 -23.29 4.69 5.89
C SER A 146 -24.20 4.83 4.65
N LEU A 147 -25.25 4.05 4.53
CA LEU A 147 -26.25 4.14 3.48
C LEU A 147 -27.33 5.20 3.79
N ASP A 148 -27.64 5.40 5.05
CA ASP A 148 -28.67 6.36 5.49
C ASP A 148 -28.20 7.81 5.37
N VAL A 149 -26.91 8.08 5.58
CA VAL A 149 -26.33 9.43 5.47
C VAL A 149 -26.61 10.08 4.11
N PRO A 150 -26.36 9.42 2.96
CA PRO A 150 -26.55 10.03 1.64
C PRO A 150 -27.96 9.86 1.04
N TRP A 151 -28.95 9.30 1.76
CA TRP A 151 -30.23 8.95 1.17
C TRP A 151 -31.00 10.12 0.52
N LYS A 152 -30.74 11.37 0.95
CA LYS A 152 -31.32 12.59 0.34
C LYS A 152 -30.41 13.22 -0.73
N ALA A 153 -29.20 12.70 -0.93
CA ALA A 153 -28.26 13.27 -1.91
C ALA A 153 -28.76 13.00 -3.33
N ARG A 154 -28.67 14.01 -4.20
CA ARG A 154 -28.99 13.91 -5.64
C ARG A 154 -27.73 13.72 -6.48
N ILE A 155 -26.58 14.08 -5.93
CA ILE A 155 -25.28 14.02 -6.59
C ILE A 155 -24.35 13.24 -5.68
N TYR A 156 -23.66 12.25 -6.24
CA TYR A 156 -22.68 11.41 -5.54
C TYR A 156 -21.32 11.60 -6.20
N THR A 157 -20.29 11.84 -5.39
CA THR A 157 -18.90 11.87 -5.84
C THR A 157 -18.19 10.62 -5.36
N LYS A 158 -17.61 9.86 -6.30
CA LYS A 158 -16.77 8.70 -5.98
C LYS A 158 -15.31 9.11 -6.06
N ILE A 159 -14.59 8.98 -4.96
CA ILE A 159 -13.15 9.25 -4.88
C ILE A 159 -12.43 7.92 -4.65
N ASP A 160 -11.41 7.64 -5.48
CA ASP A 160 -10.52 6.49 -5.31
C ASP A 160 -9.12 7.00 -4.93
N HIS A 161 -8.64 6.57 -3.76
CA HIS A 161 -7.34 6.98 -3.25
C HIS A 161 -6.28 5.99 -3.73
N GLN A 162 -5.48 6.40 -4.71
CA GLN A 162 -4.37 5.56 -5.18
C GLN A 162 -3.32 5.41 -4.07
N HIS A 163 -2.85 4.17 -3.87
CA HIS A 163 -1.85 3.82 -2.85
C HIS A 163 -2.18 4.29 -1.42
N ALA A 164 -3.48 4.46 -1.08
CA ALA A 164 -3.92 5.01 0.20
C ALA A 164 -3.25 4.36 1.43
N TYR A 165 -3.10 3.05 1.43
CA TYR A 165 -2.46 2.32 2.53
C TYR A 165 -0.96 2.57 2.63
N HIS A 166 -0.27 2.80 1.51
CA HIS A 166 1.15 3.14 1.50
C HIS A 166 1.45 4.55 2.05
N LEU A 167 0.42 5.36 2.32
CA LEU A 167 0.56 6.63 3.02
C LEU A 167 0.85 6.46 4.52
N VAL A 168 0.63 5.27 5.06
CA VAL A 168 0.87 4.96 6.48
C VAL A 168 2.19 4.21 6.61
N TRP A 169 3.12 4.79 7.37
CA TRP A 169 4.39 4.16 7.67
C TRP A 169 4.27 3.05 8.71
N ILE A 170 5.17 2.07 8.62
CA ILE A 170 5.36 1.10 9.70
C ILE A 170 6.27 1.74 10.75
N THR A 171 5.88 1.62 12.02
CA THR A 171 6.64 2.16 13.16
C THR A 171 8.07 1.62 13.17
N LYS A 172 9.04 2.50 13.47
CA LYS A 172 10.44 2.13 13.64
C LYS A 172 10.55 0.94 14.63
N GLY A 173 11.35 -0.06 14.29
CA GLY A 173 11.49 -1.29 15.09
C GLY A 173 10.43 -2.37 14.83
N ASN A 174 9.42 -2.13 13.97
CA ASN A 174 8.45 -3.15 13.56
C ASN A 174 8.61 -3.60 12.09
N LYS A 175 9.46 -2.93 11.30
CA LYS A 175 9.63 -3.20 9.87
C LYS A 175 10.09 -4.62 9.59
N TRP A 176 11.02 -5.15 10.38
CA TRP A 176 11.54 -6.51 10.26
C TRP A 176 10.48 -7.61 10.34
N LYS A 177 9.33 -7.35 11.01
CA LYS A 177 8.19 -8.27 11.08
C LYS A 177 7.45 -8.37 9.74
N MET A 178 7.67 -7.39 8.85
CA MET A 178 7.04 -7.28 7.53
C MET A 178 7.97 -7.75 6.41
N ALA A 179 8.99 -8.54 6.76
CA ALA A 179 9.90 -9.10 5.78
C ALA A 179 9.23 -10.15 4.91
N PHE A 180 9.61 -10.18 3.65
CA PHE A 180 9.19 -11.20 2.68
C PHE A 180 10.39 -11.69 1.87
N TRP A 181 10.38 -12.97 1.56
CA TRP A 181 11.44 -13.62 0.83
C TRP A 181 11.07 -13.81 -0.63
N THR A 182 12.07 -13.64 -1.44
CA THR A 182 11.99 -13.86 -2.87
C THR A 182 13.24 -14.58 -3.36
N ARG A 183 13.22 -15.07 -4.59
CA ARG A 183 14.41 -15.60 -5.25
C ARG A 183 15.55 -14.56 -5.36
N TYR A 184 15.21 -13.26 -5.37
CA TYR A 184 16.14 -12.15 -5.55
C TYR A 184 16.66 -11.56 -4.24
N GLY A 185 16.19 -12.09 -3.10
CA GLY A 185 16.63 -11.66 -1.77
C GLY A 185 15.49 -11.49 -0.78
N SER A 186 15.85 -10.98 0.39
CA SER A 186 14.93 -10.65 1.46
C SER A 186 14.68 -9.14 1.49
N PHE A 187 13.42 -8.74 1.58
CA PHE A 187 12.98 -7.34 1.60
C PHE A 187 12.00 -7.13 2.73
N GLU A 188 11.89 -5.90 3.21
CA GLU A 188 10.86 -5.54 4.19
C GLU A 188 10.17 -4.25 3.80
N TRP A 189 8.89 -4.16 4.17
CA TRP A 189 8.06 -3.00 3.89
C TRP A 189 8.37 -1.85 4.86
N LEU A 190 8.45 -0.64 4.32
CA LEU A 190 8.56 0.60 5.08
C LEU A 190 7.20 1.21 5.37
N VAL A 191 6.25 0.96 4.48
CA VAL A 191 4.88 1.45 4.50
C VAL A 191 3.91 0.28 4.63
N MET A 192 2.68 0.55 4.98
CA MET A 192 1.66 -0.47 5.23
C MET A 192 1.22 -1.16 3.93
N PRO A 193 1.54 -2.46 3.72
CA PRO A 193 1.15 -3.19 2.53
C PRO A 193 -0.29 -3.72 2.62
N PHE A 194 -0.77 -4.30 1.53
CA PHE A 194 -2.00 -5.07 1.52
C PHE A 194 -1.84 -6.40 2.28
N GLY A 195 -2.95 -6.94 2.82
CA GLY A 195 -3.01 -8.27 3.42
C GLY A 195 -2.89 -8.31 4.95
N LEU A 196 -2.64 -7.18 5.63
CA LEU A 196 -2.65 -7.11 7.10
C LEU A 196 -4.06 -7.00 7.67
N THR A 197 -4.35 -7.75 8.75
CA THR A 197 -5.66 -7.71 9.44
C THR A 197 -5.95 -6.35 10.05
N ASN A 198 -4.96 -5.70 10.66
CA ASN A 198 -5.13 -4.40 11.34
C ASN A 198 -5.10 -3.19 10.38
N LYS A 199 -5.01 -3.45 9.07
CA LYS A 199 -4.95 -2.40 8.06
C LYS A 199 -6.16 -1.46 8.07
N PRO A 200 -7.41 -1.94 8.10
CA PRO A 200 -8.57 -1.04 8.16
C PRO A 200 -8.58 -0.17 9.40
N ALA A 201 -8.31 -0.75 10.56
CA ALA A 201 -8.27 -0.05 11.84
C ALA A 201 -7.14 1.01 11.90
N GLY A 202 -5.97 0.69 11.34
CA GLY A 202 -4.83 1.63 11.32
C GLY A 202 -4.95 2.74 10.28
N PHE A 203 -5.90 2.62 9.32
CA PHE A 203 -6.13 3.63 8.29
C PHE A 203 -7.23 4.64 8.68
N GLN A 204 -8.19 4.23 9.50
CA GLN A 204 -9.26 5.08 10.03
C GLN A 204 -8.84 5.87 11.26
#